data_232f203d00651b1267582d8ab96cbf1d
#
_entry.id   232f203d00651b1267582d8ab96cbf1d
#
_cell.length_a   1.000
_cell.length_b   1.000
_cell.length_c   1.000
_cell.angle_alpha   90.00
_cell.angle_beta   90.00
_cell.angle_gamma   90.00
#
_symmetry.space_group_name_H-M   'P 1'
#
loop_
_entity.id
_entity.type
_entity.pdbx_description
1 polymer ?
#
loop_
_entity_poly.entity_id
_entity_poly.type
_entity_poly.pdbx_seq_one_letter_code
_entity_poly.pdbx_strand_id
1 'polypeptide(L)'
;TGALIEVFLLRELNSESRLWDVLVDPARKIRIGNKLYFGEDDSLVAEVIDNTTSRGRTLRFLFDGSYEEFRLKLNQMGETPLPKYITRPLEAEDENRYQSIFAKVEGAVAAPVASLHFSKNLMKKLEIKGIDTVEMTMHVGLGTFRQVEVEDLSKHKMESEQYWLYPETAERVNRAKGEKRKVCAVGTSVIRSLESAGITDNRIKSGNGWTSKFI
;
A
#
# COMPACT_ATOMS: atom_id res chain seq x y z
N THR A 1 7.88 25.64 16.92
CA THR A 1 9.21 25.17 17.38
C THR A 1 10.23 25.03 16.24
N GLY A 2 9.84 25.15 14.96
CA GLY A 2 10.72 25.04 13.80
C GLY A 2 11.37 23.65 13.58
N ALA A 3 10.87 22.60 14.25
CA ALA A 3 11.40 21.26 14.02
C ALA A 3 10.84 20.68 12.72
N LEU A 4 11.73 20.15 11.88
CA LEU A 4 11.32 19.38 10.70
C LEU A 4 10.71 18.05 11.13
N ILE A 5 9.54 17.73 10.58
CA ILE A 5 8.79 16.51 10.86
C ILE A 5 8.46 15.85 9.53
N GLU A 6 8.85 14.59 9.41
CA GLU A 6 8.41 13.74 8.30
C GLU A 6 7.03 13.19 8.61
N VAL A 7 6.12 13.28 7.65
CA VAL A 7 4.76 12.73 7.75
C VAL A 7 4.56 11.74 6.62
N PHE A 8 4.34 10.48 6.95
CA PHE A 8 4.09 9.42 6.00
C PHE A 8 2.61 9.03 6.00
N LEU A 9 1.92 9.31 4.91
CA LEU A 9 0.49 9.03 4.76
C LEU A 9 0.24 7.54 4.60
N LEU A 10 -0.67 6.98 5.41
CA LEU A 10 -0.99 5.56 5.39
C LEU A 10 -2.33 5.28 4.73
N ARG A 11 -3.37 5.92 5.25
CA ARG A 11 -4.74 5.67 4.81
C ARG A 11 -5.63 6.86 5.09
N GLU A 12 -6.47 7.18 4.14
CA GLU A 12 -7.58 8.11 4.38
C GLU A 12 -8.67 7.42 5.20
N LEU A 13 -9.04 8.03 6.31
CA LEU A 13 -10.07 7.54 7.21
C LEU A 13 -11.45 8.13 6.88
N ASN A 14 -11.47 9.40 6.48
CA ASN A 14 -12.69 10.10 6.11
C ASN A 14 -12.36 11.26 5.16
N SER A 15 -12.94 11.25 3.96
CA SER A 15 -12.70 12.24 2.92
C SER A 15 -13.37 13.58 3.20
N GLU A 16 -14.57 13.59 3.79
CA GLU A 16 -15.31 14.83 4.09
C GLU A 16 -14.59 15.69 5.13
N SER A 17 -14.10 15.05 6.19
CA SER A 17 -13.35 15.70 7.26
C SER A 17 -11.83 15.67 7.04
N ARG A 18 -11.36 15.15 5.92
CA ARG A 18 -9.93 15.05 5.53
C ARG A 18 -9.08 14.43 6.63
N LEU A 19 -9.59 13.35 7.22
CA LEU A 19 -8.90 12.60 8.27
C LEU A 19 -8.01 11.53 7.65
N TRP A 20 -6.77 11.49 8.10
CA TRP A 20 -5.76 10.55 7.64
C TRP A 20 -5.05 9.87 8.79
N ASP A 21 -4.85 8.56 8.66
CA ASP A 21 -3.91 7.81 9.49
C ASP A 21 -2.50 7.96 8.90
N VAL A 22 -1.54 8.33 9.74
CA VAL A 22 -0.18 8.67 9.30
C VAL A 22 0.87 8.16 10.28
N LEU A 23 2.11 8.01 9.81
CA LEU A 23 3.27 7.97 10.70
C LEU A 23 3.95 9.33 10.72
N VAL A 24 4.53 9.67 11.87
CA VAL A 24 5.32 10.90 12.04
C VAL A 24 6.70 10.57 12.60
N ASP A 25 7.72 11.29 12.15
CA ASP A 25 9.08 11.18 12.66
C ASP A 25 9.73 12.58 12.77
N PRO A 26 10.26 12.95 13.96
CA PRO A 26 10.26 12.28 15.25
C PRO A 26 8.91 12.40 15.99
N ALA A 27 8.35 11.26 16.39
CA ALA A 27 7.02 11.20 17.00
C ALA A 27 6.96 11.78 18.43
N ARG A 28 8.08 11.80 19.17
CA ARG A 28 8.11 12.16 20.59
C ARG A 28 7.60 13.58 20.90
N LYS A 29 7.71 14.49 19.95
CA LYS A 29 7.31 15.90 20.09
C LYS A 29 5.91 16.19 19.57
N ILE A 30 5.27 15.23 18.90
CA ILE A 30 3.98 15.41 18.23
C ILE A 30 2.87 14.90 19.16
N ARG A 31 2.04 15.82 19.64
CA ARG A 31 0.92 15.58 20.56
C ARG A 31 -0.39 16.00 19.94
N ILE A 32 -1.48 15.47 20.47
CA ILE A 32 -2.84 15.88 20.09
C ILE A 32 -2.98 17.41 20.26
N GLY A 33 -3.60 18.06 19.29
CA GLY A 33 -3.76 19.51 19.20
C GLY A 33 -2.59 20.25 18.57
N ASN A 34 -1.45 19.58 18.29
CA ASN A 34 -0.39 20.24 17.54
C ASN A 34 -0.80 20.45 16.09
N LYS A 35 -0.34 21.54 15.50
CA LYS A 35 -0.45 21.82 14.07
C LYS A 35 0.88 21.54 13.38
N LEU A 36 0.80 20.87 12.24
CA LEU A 36 1.89 20.58 11.34
C LEU A 36 1.69 21.42 10.07
N TYR A 37 2.73 22.08 9.63
CA TYR A 37 2.73 23.00 8.50
C TYR A 37 3.53 22.39 7.37
N PHE A 38 3.01 22.42 6.16
CA PHE A 38 3.60 21.81 4.98
C PHE A 38 3.82 22.85 3.89
N GLY A 39 4.93 22.68 3.15
CA GLY A 39 5.36 23.62 2.12
C GLY A 39 6.16 24.79 2.70
N GLU A 40 6.87 25.50 1.84
CA GLU A 40 7.67 26.67 2.23
C GLU A 40 6.80 27.85 2.67
N ASP A 41 5.55 27.87 2.19
CA ASP A 41 4.57 28.93 2.40
C ASP A 41 3.48 28.56 3.43
N ASP A 42 3.65 27.46 4.16
CA ASP A 42 2.65 26.91 5.08
C ASP A 42 1.25 26.74 4.42
N SER A 43 1.22 26.48 3.11
CA SER A 43 0.00 26.45 2.31
C SER A 43 -0.91 25.25 2.58
N LEU A 44 -0.43 24.27 3.34
CA LEU A 44 -1.23 23.16 3.84
C LEU A 44 -0.93 22.96 5.32
N VAL A 45 -1.97 22.85 6.13
CA VAL A 45 -1.86 22.66 7.58
C VAL A 45 -2.66 21.43 7.99
N ALA A 46 -2.13 20.65 8.93
CA ALA A 46 -2.88 19.57 9.56
C ALA A 46 -2.82 19.67 11.07
N GLU A 47 -3.90 19.28 11.73
CA GLU A 47 -4.02 19.17 13.17
C GLU A 47 -3.95 17.71 13.60
N VAL A 48 -3.18 17.43 14.63
CA VAL A 48 -3.10 16.10 15.26
C VAL A 48 -4.34 15.88 16.10
N ILE A 49 -5.19 14.92 15.70
CA ILE A 49 -6.46 14.64 16.38
C ILE A 49 -6.31 13.49 17.37
N ASP A 50 -5.48 12.47 17.04
CA ASP A 50 -5.33 11.28 17.87
C ASP A 50 -3.94 10.64 17.71
N ASN A 51 -3.60 9.77 18.67
CA ASN A 51 -2.41 8.92 18.66
C ASN A 51 -2.84 7.46 18.45
N THR A 52 -2.45 6.83 17.35
CA THR A 52 -2.86 5.46 17.02
C THR A 52 -1.85 4.40 17.47
N THR A 53 -0.55 4.69 17.31
CA THR A 53 0.55 3.82 17.73
C THR A 53 1.71 4.69 18.27
N SER A 54 2.84 4.09 18.62
CA SER A 54 4.02 4.83 19.09
C SER A 54 4.48 5.93 18.11
N ARG A 55 4.34 5.71 16.81
CA ARG A 55 4.66 6.69 15.74
C ARG A 55 3.44 7.11 14.92
N GLY A 56 2.29 6.46 15.13
CA GLY A 56 1.04 6.72 14.42
C GLY A 56 0.30 7.92 14.98
N ARG A 57 -0.30 8.69 14.09
CA ARG A 57 -1.19 9.82 14.40
C ARG A 57 -2.37 9.81 13.47
N THR A 58 -3.48 10.34 13.93
CA THR A 58 -4.57 10.77 13.06
C THR A 58 -4.44 12.26 12.83
N LEU A 59 -4.31 12.65 11.57
CA LEU A 59 -4.27 14.05 11.16
C LEU A 59 -5.59 14.46 10.52
N ARG A 60 -6.05 15.67 10.83
CA ARG A 60 -7.09 16.38 10.10
C ARG A 60 -6.45 17.51 9.30
N PHE A 61 -6.50 17.42 7.98
CA PHE A 61 -6.00 18.49 7.13
C PHE A 61 -7.01 19.65 7.12
N LEU A 62 -6.48 20.84 7.37
CA LEU A 62 -7.22 22.12 7.34
C LEU A 62 -6.98 22.76 5.98
N PHE A 63 -7.96 22.70 5.12
CA PHE A 63 -7.86 23.21 3.75
C PHE A 63 -9.19 23.81 3.30
N ASP A 64 -9.16 25.04 2.82
CA ASP A 64 -10.33 25.74 2.29
C ASP A 64 -10.40 25.50 0.78
N GLY A 65 -11.29 24.59 0.37
CA GLY A 65 -11.46 24.20 -1.02
C GLY A 65 -12.16 22.85 -1.17
N SER A 66 -12.39 22.44 -2.39
CA SER A 66 -12.96 21.13 -2.71
C SER A 66 -12.02 19.99 -2.32
N TYR A 67 -12.57 18.77 -2.30
CA TYR A 67 -11.75 17.59 -2.04
C TYR A 67 -10.73 17.36 -3.16
N GLU A 68 -11.11 17.63 -4.41
CA GLU A 68 -10.24 17.51 -5.58
C GLU A 68 -9.05 18.47 -5.50
N GLU A 69 -9.28 19.72 -5.11
CA GLU A 69 -8.21 20.72 -4.90
C GLU A 69 -7.28 20.31 -3.76
N PHE A 70 -7.84 19.81 -2.66
CA PHE A 70 -7.04 19.23 -1.56
C PHE A 70 -6.16 18.09 -2.04
N ARG A 71 -6.71 17.13 -2.79
CA ARG A 71 -5.95 15.98 -3.33
C ARG A 71 -4.85 16.43 -4.29
N LEU A 72 -5.15 17.41 -5.14
CA LEU A 72 -4.15 18.00 -6.04
C LEU A 72 -2.99 18.64 -5.26
N LYS A 73 -3.31 19.44 -4.23
CA LYS A 73 -2.30 20.06 -3.37
C LYS A 73 -1.45 19.02 -2.66
N LEU A 74 -2.07 17.97 -2.12
CA LEU A 74 -1.39 16.87 -1.44
C LEU A 74 -0.42 16.16 -2.37
N ASN A 75 -0.84 15.87 -3.62
CA ASN A 75 0.00 15.23 -4.62
C ASN A 75 1.18 16.11 -5.08
N GLN A 76 0.97 17.43 -5.17
CA GLN A 76 2.04 18.37 -5.53
C GLN A 76 3.13 18.48 -4.47
N MET A 77 2.77 18.29 -3.20
CA MET A 77 3.69 18.42 -2.06
C MET A 77 4.28 17.08 -1.64
N GLY A 78 3.62 15.98 -2.01
CA GLY A 78 4.03 14.65 -1.62
C GLY A 78 5.26 14.16 -2.38
N GLU A 79 6.06 13.36 -1.72
CA GLU A 79 7.24 12.70 -2.28
C GLU A 79 7.03 11.19 -2.29
N THR A 80 7.62 10.51 -3.28
CA THR A 80 7.57 9.04 -3.36
C THR A 80 8.42 8.44 -2.24
N PRO A 81 7.84 7.61 -1.35
CA PRO A 81 8.60 7.00 -0.27
C PRO A 81 9.55 5.93 -0.82
N LEU A 82 10.84 6.13 -0.65
CA LEU A 82 11.83 5.11 -0.99
C LEU A 82 12.08 4.16 0.19
N PRO A 83 12.36 2.87 -0.08
CA PRO A 83 12.81 1.94 0.96
C PRO A 83 14.08 2.45 1.66
N LYS A 84 14.18 2.26 2.97
CA LYS A 84 15.28 2.79 3.80
C LYS A 84 16.69 2.31 3.39
N TYR A 85 16.80 1.21 2.66
CA TYR A 85 18.10 0.74 2.15
C TYR A 85 18.59 1.53 0.93
N ILE A 86 17.74 2.38 0.34
CA ILE A 86 18.11 3.35 -0.69
C ILE A 86 18.49 4.65 0.02
N THR A 87 19.79 4.91 0.12
CA THR A 87 20.34 6.00 0.93
C THR A 87 20.63 7.28 0.11
N ARG A 88 20.46 7.22 -1.21
CA ARG A 88 20.58 8.41 -2.06
C ARG A 88 19.34 9.30 -1.97
N PRO A 89 19.44 10.58 -2.29
CA PRO A 89 18.29 11.47 -2.43
C PRO A 89 17.29 10.96 -3.47
N LEU A 90 16.03 11.40 -3.32
CA LEU A 90 14.96 11.14 -4.28
C LEU A 90 15.32 11.76 -5.64
N GLU A 91 15.10 11.02 -6.71
CA GLU A 91 15.23 11.45 -8.10
C GLU A 91 13.86 11.50 -8.78
N ALA A 92 13.68 12.39 -9.75
CA ALA A 92 12.40 12.54 -10.45
C ALA A 92 11.89 11.23 -11.11
N GLU A 93 12.79 10.32 -11.48
CA GLU A 93 12.44 9.04 -12.06
C GLU A 93 11.87 8.02 -11.03
N ASP A 94 12.11 8.25 -9.73
CA ASP A 94 11.70 7.30 -8.68
C ASP A 94 10.18 7.20 -8.57
N GLU A 95 9.45 8.26 -8.83
CA GLU A 95 8.00 8.24 -8.89
C GLU A 95 7.49 7.15 -9.87
N ASN A 96 8.11 7.05 -11.04
CA ASN A 96 7.77 6.04 -12.03
C ASN A 96 8.37 4.66 -11.72
N ARG A 97 9.58 4.61 -11.17
CA ARG A 97 10.30 3.35 -10.89
C ARG A 97 9.69 2.60 -9.72
N TYR A 98 9.17 3.31 -8.71
CA TYR A 98 8.51 2.71 -7.55
C TYR A 98 7.00 2.60 -7.69
N GLN A 99 6.46 2.80 -8.89
CA GLN A 99 5.06 2.56 -9.20
C GLN A 99 4.90 1.36 -10.12
N SER A 100 4.11 0.37 -9.67
CA SER A 100 3.81 -0.80 -10.47
C SER A 100 2.91 -0.46 -11.65
N ILE A 101 3.14 -1.09 -12.82
CA ILE A 101 2.22 -0.99 -13.97
C ILE A 101 0.81 -1.56 -13.67
N PHE A 102 0.67 -2.32 -12.58
CA PHE A 102 -0.59 -2.91 -12.12
C PHE A 102 -1.32 -2.03 -11.10
N ALA A 103 -0.70 -0.95 -10.63
CA ALA A 103 -1.31 -0.03 -9.67
C ALA A 103 -2.47 0.73 -10.32
N LYS A 104 -3.71 0.39 -9.92
CA LYS A 104 -4.95 0.98 -10.46
C LYS A 104 -5.82 1.59 -9.37
N VAL A 105 -5.70 1.10 -8.14
CA VAL A 105 -6.54 1.50 -7.01
C VAL A 105 -5.63 2.01 -5.90
N GLU A 106 -5.82 3.26 -5.49
CA GLU A 106 -5.09 3.87 -4.40
C GLU A 106 -5.42 3.21 -3.05
N GLY A 107 -4.44 3.17 -2.12
CA GLY A 107 -4.63 2.66 -0.76
C GLY A 107 -3.46 1.81 -0.24
N ALA A 108 -2.50 1.44 -1.08
CA ALA A 108 -1.29 0.76 -0.64
C ALA A 108 -0.22 1.76 -0.18
N VAL A 109 0.53 1.38 0.84
CA VAL A 109 1.64 2.16 1.41
C VAL A 109 2.98 1.76 0.80
N ALA A 110 3.07 0.51 0.33
CA ALA A 110 4.28 -0.06 -0.24
C ALA A 110 4.03 -0.63 -1.62
N ALA A 111 4.99 -0.45 -2.54
CA ALA A 111 4.98 -1.11 -3.82
C ALA A 111 5.36 -2.60 -3.67
N PRO A 112 4.61 -3.54 -4.26
CA PRO A 112 5.01 -4.95 -4.30
C PRO A 112 6.18 -5.12 -5.26
N VAL A 113 7.40 -5.27 -4.72
CA VAL A 113 8.67 -5.24 -5.46
C VAL A 113 8.69 -6.20 -6.66
N ALA A 114 8.12 -7.39 -6.52
CA ALA A 114 8.04 -8.35 -7.63
C ALA A 114 7.32 -7.77 -8.86
N SER A 115 6.31 -6.94 -8.67
CA SER A 115 5.56 -6.31 -9.76
C SER A 115 6.33 -5.20 -10.47
N LEU A 116 7.29 -4.56 -9.81
CA LEU A 116 8.14 -3.53 -10.40
C LEU A 116 9.04 -4.06 -11.53
N HIS A 117 9.29 -5.38 -11.55
CA HIS A 117 10.05 -6.03 -12.63
C HIS A 117 9.23 -6.23 -13.92
N PHE A 118 7.92 -5.98 -13.88
CA PHE A 118 7.06 -6.10 -15.05
C PHE A 118 6.94 -4.76 -15.77
N SER A 119 7.13 -4.79 -17.08
CA SER A 119 6.92 -3.66 -17.96
C SER A 119 5.76 -3.95 -18.94
N LYS A 120 5.17 -2.91 -19.52
CA LYS A 120 4.15 -3.05 -20.57
C LYS A 120 4.66 -3.91 -21.74
N ASN A 121 5.95 -3.79 -22.08
CA ASN A 121 6.58 -4.60 -23.13
C ASN A 121 6.67 -6.08 -22.72
N LEU A 122 7.04 -6.37 -21.47
CA LEU A 122 7.07 -7.75 -20.98
C LEU A 122 5.67 -8.36 -20.99
N MET A 123 4.65 -7.62 -20.54
CA MET A 123 3.26 -8.09 -20.58
C MET A 123 2.81 -8.45 -21.99
N LYS A 124 3.13 -7.61 -22.98
CA LYS A 124 2.83 -7.91 -24.38
C LYS A 124 3.53 -9.17 -24.91
N LYS A 125 4.79 -9.39 -24.49
CA LYS A 125 5.51 -10.63 -24.84
C LYS A 125 4.88 -11.88 -24.21
N LEU A 126 4.38 -11.78 -22.97
CA LEU A 126 3.66 -12.88 -22.32
C LEU A 126 2.35 -13.19 -23.03
N GLU A 127 1.59 -12.17 -23.41
CA GLU A 127 0.36 -12.31 -24.21
C GLU A 127 0.61 -13.01 -25.54
N ILE A 128 1.63 -12.58 -26.30
CA ILE A 128 2.01 -13.22 -27.58
C ILE A 128 2.38 -14.69 -27.39
N LYS A 129 2.96 -15.06 -26.25
CA LYS A 129 3.26 -16.45 -25.89
C LYS A 129 2.05 -17.24 -25.41
N GLY A 130 0.86 -16.65 -25.38
CA GLY A 130 -0.36 -17.30 -24.91
C GLY A 130 -0.40 -17.51 -23.42
N ILE A 131 0.38 -16.73 -22.65
CA ILE A 131 0.32 -16.76 -21.19
C ILE A 131 -0.85 -15.89 -20.75
N ASP A 132 -1.76 -16.54 -20.06
CA ASP A 132 -2.97 -15.93 -19.53
C ASP A 132 -2.66 -15.17 -18.23
N THR A 133 -3.08 -13.93 -18.13
CA THR A 133 -2.83 -13.08 -16.95
C THR A 133 -4.13 -12.62 -16.33
N VAL A 134 -4.19 -12.64 -15.00
CA VAL A 134 -5.31 -12.14 -14.20
C VAL A 134 -4.80 -11.29 -13.06
N GLU A 135 -5.63 -10.39 -12.58
CA GLU A 135 -5.27 -9.39 -11.58
C GLU A 135 -6.12 -9.55 -10.32
N MET A 136 -5.55 -9.10 -9.21
CA MET A 136 -6.26 -8.91 -7.95
C MET A 136 -5.75 -7.63 -7.31
N THR A 137 -6.50 -7.04 -6.39
CA THR A 137 -6.07 -5.87 -5.64
C THR A 137 -5.71 -6.25 -4.21
N MET A 138 -4.59 -5.73 -3.71
CA MET A 138 -4.22 -5.77 -2.30
C MET A 138 -3.62 -4.44 -1.88
N HIS A 139 -4.10 -3.90 -0.78
CA HIS A 139 -3.49 -2.72 -0.16
C HIS A 139 -2.40 -3.18 0.81
N VAL A 140 -1.16 -3.13 0.30
CA VAL A 140 0.03 -3.51 1.09
C VAL A 140 0.30 -2.42 2.12
N GLY A 141 0.27 -2.79 3.38
CA GLY A 141 0.43 -1.90 4.53
C GLY A 141 1.85 -1.87 5.09
N LEU A 142 1.97 -1.29 6.29
CA LEU A 142 3.24 -1.12 7.01
C LEU A 142 3.89 -2.44 7.44
N GLY A 143 3.11 -3.51 7.58
CA GLY A 143 3.61 -4.82 8.00
C GLY A 143 4.75 -5.34 7.13
N THR A 144 4.79 -4.95 5.86
CA THR A 144 5.86 -5.29 4.92
C THR A 144 7.22 -4.65 5.29
N PHE A 145 7.21 -3.54 6.02
CA PHE A 145 8.44 -2.85 6.46
C PHE A 145 8.92 -3.28 7.85
N ARG A 146 8.13 -4.06 8.59
CA ARG A 146 8.53 -4.57 9.88
C ARG A 146 9.48 -5.74 9.72
N GLN A 147 10.59 -5.67 10.43
CA GLN A 147 11.50 -6.81 10.54
C GLN A 147 10.86 -7.89 11.41
N VAL A 148 11.17 -9.14 11.11
CA VAL A 148 10.81 -10.26 11.97
C VAL A 148 11.71 -10.23 13.21
N GLU A 149 11.13 -9.86 14.35
CA GLU A 149 11.86 -9.66 15.63
C GLU A 149 11.77 -10.89 16.57
N VAL A 150 11.10 -11.95 16.11
CA VAL A 150 10.87 -13.16 16.90
C VAL A 150 11.76 -14.29 16.42
N GLU A 151 12.36 -15.05 17.35
CA GLU A 151 13.14 -16.24 17.03
C GLU A 151 12.25 -17.39 16.51
N ASP A 152 11.05 -17.51 17.07
CA ASP A 152 10.04 -18.49 16.67
C ASP A 152 9.05 -17.86 15.70
N LEU A 153 9.16 -18.16 14.41
CA LEU A 153 8.32 -17.61 13.35
C LEU A 153 6.82 -17.84 13.56
N SER A 154 6.42 -18.88 14.32
CA SER A 154 5.01 -19.13 14.65
C SER A 154 4.39 -18.03 15.53
N LYS A 155 5.23 -17.26 16.22
CA LYS A 155 4.84 -16.13 17.05
C LYS A 155 4.82 -14.79 16.30
N HIS A 156 5.32 -14.76 15.06
CA HIS A 156 5.25 -13.56 14.25
C HIS A 156 3.82 -13.22 13.90
N LYS A 157 3.38 -12.01 14.25
CA LYS A 157 2.07 -11.49 13.89
C LYS A 157 2.19 -10.51 12.73
N MET A 158 1.78 -10.96 11.55
CA MET A 158 1.66 -10.10 10.38
C MET A 158 0.49 -9.15 10.55
N GLU A 159 0.66 -7.89 10.17
CA GLU A 159 -0.46 -6.94 10.11
C GLU A 159 -1.48 -7.39 9.06
N SER A 160 -2.75 -7.12 9.38
CA SER A 160 -3.85 -7.47 8.48
C SER A 160 -3.91 -6.48 7.33
N GLU A 161 -3.98 -7.00 6.12
CA GLU A 161 -4.02 -6.22 4.88
C GLU A 161 -5.25 -6.60 4.06
N GLN A 162 -5.88 -5.61 3.45
CA GLN A 162 -7.12 -5.79 2.71
C GLN A 162 -6.83 -6.24 1.28
N TYR A 163 -7.62 -7.23 0.78
CA TYR A 163 -7.53 -7.71 -0.59
C TYR A 163 -8.90 -7.87 -1.25
N TRP A 164 -8.91 -7.82 -2.58
CA TRP A 164 -10.06 -8.09 -3.44
C TRP A 164 -9.66 -9.10 -4.51
N LEU A 165 -10.32 -10.24 -4.50
CA LEU A 165 -10.17 -11.27 -5.52
C LEU A 165 -11.41 -11.24 -6.42
N TYR A 166 -11.22 -10.82 -7.66
CA TYR A 166 -12.31 -10.65 -8.61
C TYR A 166 -12.88 -11.98 -9.09
N PRO A 167 -14.18 -12.04 -9.47
CA PRO A 167 -14.82 -13.27 -9.96
C PRO A 167 -14.08 -13.88 -11.15
N GLU A 168 -13.70 -13.08 -12.14
CA GLU A 168 -12.93 -13.53 -13.30
C GLU A 168 -11.59 -14.16 -12.89
N THR A 169 -10.87 -13.55 -11.97
CA THR A 169 -9.60 -14.07 -11.47
C THR A 169 -9.78 -15.43 -10.81
N ALA A 170 -10.78 -15.56 -9.93
CA ALA A 170 -11.06 -16.81 -9.25
C ALA A 170 -11.47 -17.93 -10.24
N GLU A 171 -12.30 -17.61 -11.24
CA GLU A 171 -12.74 -18.55 -12.25
C GLU A 171 -11.55 -19.05 -13.10
N ARG A 172 -10.72 -18.14 -13.60
CA ARG A 172 -9.58 -18.49 -14.48
C ARG A 172 -8.51 -19.28 -13.74
N VAL A 173 -8.20 -18.93 -12.48
CA VAL A 173 -7.29 -19.70 -11.62
C VAL A 173 -7.83 -21.10 -11.36
N ASN A 174 -9.12 -21.21 -10.97
CA ASN A 174 -9.75 -22.52 -10.71
C ASN A 174 -9.80 -23.39 -11.98
N ARG A 175 -10.08 -22.82 -13.13
CA ARG A 175 -10.04 -23.53 -14.43
C ARG A 175 -8.63 -24.03 -14.73
N ALA A 176 -7.61 -23.18 -14.59
CA ALA A 176 -6.22 -23.58 -14.82
C ALA A 176 -5.80 -24.74 -13.89
N LYS A 177 -6.20 -24.69 -12.59
CA LYS A 177 -5.95 -25.77 -11.65
C LYS A 177 -6.69 -27.06 -12.03
N GLY A 178 -7.96 -26.97 -12.45
CA GLY A 178 -8.74 -28.12 -12.91
C GLY A 178 -8.16 -28.77 -14.17
N GLU A 179 -7.61 -27.99 -15.06
CA GLU A 179 -6.92 -28.45 -16.28
C GLU A 179 -5.44 -28.81 -16.03
N LYS A 180 -5.00 -28.85 -14.76
CA LYS A 180 -3.62 -29.13 -14.35
C LYS A 180 -2.56 -28.22 -15.00
N ARG A 181 -2.96 -27.03 -15.41
CA ARG A 181 -2.03 -25.98 -15.87
C ARG A 181 -1.31 -25.32 -14.70
N LYS A 182 -0.11 -24.81 -14.96
CA LYS A 182 0.66 -24.07 -13.96
C LYS A 182 0.02 -22.71 -13.69
N VAL A 183 -0.07 -22.35 -12.42
CA VAL A 183 -0.45 -21.03 -11.95
C VAL A 183 0.78 -20.40 -11.31
N CYS A 184 1.18 -19.22 -11.79
CA CYS A 184 2.29 -18.45 -11.25
C CYS A 184 1.75 -17.22 -10.53
N ALA A 185 1.99 -17.12 -9.23
CA ALA A 185 1.69 -15.93 -8.45
C ALA A 185 2.91 -14.99 -8.45
N VAL A 186 2.68 -13.73 -8.83
CA VAL A 186 3.73 -12.71 -8.86
C VAL A 186 3.66 -11.89 -7.57
N GLY A 187 4.59 -12.16 -6.67
CA GLY A 187 4.70 -11.54 -5.36
C GLY A 187 4.01 -12.30 -4.22
N THR A 188 4.58 -12.18 -3.02
CA THR A 188 4.02 -12.77 -1.80
C THR A 188 2.64 -12.24 -1.46
N SER A 189 2.34 -10.97 -1.81
CA SER A 189 1.01 -10.37 -1.69
C SER A 189 -0.07 -11.18 -2.43
N VAL A 190 0.22 -11.62 -3.65
CA VAL A 190 -0.69 -12.47 -4.42
C VAL A 190 -0.87 -13.83 -3.77
N ILE A 191 0.21 -14.49 -3.33
CA ILE A 191 0.13 -15.79 -2.64
C ILE A 191 -0.70 -15.66 -1.37
N ARG A 192 -0.45 -14.65 -0.54
CA ARG A 192 -1.19 -14.38 0.70
C ARG A 192 -2.70 -14.25 0.44
N SER A 193 -3.06 -13.54 -0.61
CA SER A 193 -4.46 -13.33 -0.98
C SER A 193 -5.11 -14.62 -1.48
N LEU A 194 -4.45 -15.37 -2.36
CA LEU A 194 -4.95 -16.64 -2.88
C LEU A 194 -5.13 -17.68 -1.77
N GLU A 195 -4.14 -17.79 -0.85
CA GLU A 195 -4.22 -18.69 0.30
C GLU A 195 -5.31 -18.27 1.31
N SER A 196 -5.66 -16.99 1.36
CA SER A 196 -6.74 -16.50 2.22
C SER A 196 -8.12 -16.70 1.59
N ALA A 197 -8.19 -16.69 0.26
CA ALA A 197 -9.40 -16.96 -0.51
C ALA A 197 -9.62 -18.46 -0.77
N GLY A 198 -8.73 -19.33 -0.30
CA GLY A 198 -8.81 -20.77 -0.45
C GLY A 198 -10.03 -21.37 0.26
N ILE A 199 -10.72 -22.26 -0.44
CA ILE A 199 -11.83 -23.08 0.08
C ILE A 199 -11.49 -24.56 -0.03
N THR A 200 -12.40 -25.41 0.40
CA THR A 200 -12.30 -26.87 0.20
C THR A 200 -12.02 -27.23 -1.27
N ASP A 201 -11.44 -28.38 -1.52
CA ASP A 201 -11.12 -28.92 -2.85
C ASP A 201 -10.05 -28.11 -3.63
N ASN A 202 -9.17 -27.42 -2.90
CA ASN A 202 -8.07 -26.69 -3.50
C ASN A 202 -8.51 -25.60 -4.49
N ARG A 203 -9.71 -25.06 -4.33
CA ARG A 203 -10.27 -23.96 -5.11
C ARG A 203 -10.16 -22.65 -4.36
N ILE A 204 -10.31 -21.55 -5.08
CA ILE A 204 -10.37 -20.21 -4.52
C ILE A 204 -11.74 -19.60 -4.80
N LYS A 205 -12.22 -18.76 -3.88
CA LYS A 205 -13.50 -18.05 -3.98
C LYS A 205 -13.24 -16.56 -4.19
N SER A 206 -13.98 -15.96 -5.11
CA SER A 206 -13.98 -14.50 -5.28
C SER A 206 -14.57 -13.79 -4.08
N GLY A 207 -14.13 -12.58 -3.82
CA GLY A 207 -14.61 -11.75 -2.72
C GLY A 207 -13.54 -10.79 -2.24
N ASN A 208 -13.83 -10.11 -1.16
CA ASN A 208 -12.88 -9.26 -0.46
C ASN A 208 -12.70 -9.76 0.98
N GLY A 209 -11.60 -9.39 1.57
CA GLY A 209 -11.30 -9.78 2.94
C GLY A 209 -10.02 -9.15 3.46
N TRP A 210 -9.66 -9.57 4.65
CA TRP A 210 -8.42 -9.20 5.30
C TRP A 210 -7.54 -10.43 5.48
N THR A 211 -6.25 -10.30 5.27
CA THR A 211 -5.29 -11.37 5.47
C THR A 211 -4.15 -10.94 6.38
N SER A 212 -3.91 -11.75 7.40
CA SER A 212 -2.72 -11.67 8.27
C SER A 212 -1.77 -12.86 8.05
N LYS A 213 -1.96 -13.63 6.97
CA LYS A 213 -1.08 -14.76 6.65
C LYS A 213 0.34 -14.29 6.43
N PHE A 214 1.28 -14.99 7.05
CA PHE A 214 2.72 -14.88 6.81
C PHE A 214 3.13 -15.98 5.83
N ILE A 215 3.88 -15.64 4.77
CA ILE A 215 4.37 -16.55 3.74
C ILE A 215 5.88 -16.47 3.71
#